data_6841cc91523c6cb49fda1fcdd2d167a1
#
_entry.id   6841cc91523c6cb49fda1fcdd2d167a1
#
_cell.length_a   1.000
_cell.length_b   1.000
_cell.length_c   1.000
_cell.angle_alpha   90.00
_cell.angle_beta   90.00
_cell.angle_gamma   90.00
#
_symmetry.space_group_name_H-M   'P 1'
#
loop_
_entity.id
_entity.type
_entity.pdbx_description
1 polymer ?
#
loop_
_entity_poly.entity_id
_entity_poly.type
_entity_poly.pdbx_seq_one_letter_code
_entity_poly.pdbx_strand_id
1 'polypeptide(L)'
;AAPKRVVIIGGGDCGTLREVLKHPGVESATQCDIDEQVTRMSEKYFPELCDSNDDARAELLFDDGVAYMANCPAGSVDIVIVDSTDPVGPAEGLFNKSFYESCFKALKDDGILVQQSESPLALLDLIKEMRTEMGKAGFQSFKTLPFPQPCYPTGWWSVTMASKQANADFAFRQADAQAKGCL
;
A
#
# COMPACT_ATOMS: atom_id res chain seq x y z
N ALA A 1 -10.19 -14.27 -0.18
CA ALA A 1 -11.44 -13.54 0.15
C ALA A 1 -11.43 -12.17 -0.54
N ALA A 2 -12.59 -11.52 -0.67
CA ALA A 2 -12.64 -10.13 -1.11
C ALA A 2 -12.22 -9.24 0.05
N PRO A 3 -11.27 -8.30 -0.12
CA PRO A 3 -10.85 -7.40 0.95
C PRO A 3 -12.01 -6.48 1.36
N LYS A 4 -12.14 -6.25 2.67
CA LYS A 4 -13.17 -5.39 3.25
C LYS A 4 -12.59 -4.14 3.89
N ARG A 5 -11.49 -4.28 4.62
CA ARG A 5 -10.79 -3.18 5.28
C ARG A 5 -9.40 -3.00 4.70
N VAL A 6 -9.16 -1.83 4.14
CA VAL A 6 -7.87 -1.44 3.55
C VAL A 6 -7.29 -0.29 4.33
N VAL A 7 -6.00 -0.33 4.60
CA VAL A 7 -5.23 0.78 5.17
C VAL A 7 -4.17 1.20 4.16
N ILE A 8 -4.09 2.49 3.90
CA ILE A 8 -3.11 3.12 3.01
C ILE A 8 -2.21 4.01 3.89
N ILE A 9 -0.91 3.79 3.84
CA ILE A 9 0.10 4.61 4.52
C ILE A 9 0.80 5.45 3.45
N GLY A 10 0.68 6.77 3.58
CA GLY A 10 1.02 7.72 2.54
C GLY A 10 -0.12 7.90 1.54
N GLY A 11 0.19 8.13 0.28
CA GLY A 11 -0.78 8.31 -0.78
C GLY A 11 -1.57 9.62 -0.68
N GLY A 12 -0.96 10.67 -0.14
CA GLY A 12 -1.61 11.96 0.15
C GLY A 12 -2.27 12.63 -1.06
N ASP A 13 -1.93 12.21 -2.28
CA ASP A 13 -2.62 12.65 -3.50
C ASP A 13 -4.02 12.04 -3.69
N CYS A 14 -4.41 11.06 -2.86
CA CYS A 14 -5.68 10.35 -2.84
C CYS A 14 -5.93 9.42 -4.05
N GLY A 15 -5.01 9.29 -4.99
CA GLY A 15 -5.15 8.43 -6.14
C GLY A 15 -5.32 6.96 -5.76
N THR A 16 -4.51 6.47 -4.81
CA THR A 16 -4.61 5.11 -4.30
C THR A 16 -5.94 4.86 -3.58
N LEU A 17 -6.41 5.81 -2.77
CA LEU A 17 -7.72 5.73 -2.11
C LEU A 17 -8.85 5.61 -3.12
N ARG A 18 -8.84 6.45 -4.17
CA ARG A 18 -9.82 6.40 -5.26
C ARG A 18 -9.85 5.01 -5.92
N GLU A 19 -8.71 4.44 -6.25
CA GLU A 19 -8.65 3.13 -6.89
C GLU A 19 -9.15 2.01 -5.96
N VAL A 20 -8.82 2.05 -4.68
CA VAL A 20 -9.31 1.11 -3.67
C VAL A 20 -10.84 1.15 -3.58
N LEU A 21 -11.43 2.34 -3.56
CA LEU A 21 -12.88 2.53 -3.39
C LEU A 21 -13.70 2.22 -4.64
N LYS A 22 -13.09 2.05 -5.81
CA LYS A 22 -13.74 1.46 -7.00
C LYS A 22 -14.17 0.01 -6.77
N HIS A 23 -13.60 -0.67 -5.79
CA HIS A 23 -13.97 -2.04 -5.46
C HIS A 23 -15.19 -2.06 -4.52
N PRO A 24 -16.35 -2.55 -4.99
CA PRO A 24 -17.59 -2.51 -4.19
C PRO A 24 -17.57 -3.41 -2.97
N GLY A 25 -16.64 -4.36 -2.88
CA GLY A 25 -16.45 -5.23 -1.72
C GLY A 25 -15.73 -4.58 -0.56
N VAL A 26 -15.08 -3.42 -0.77
CA VAL A 26 -14.41 -2.68 0.29
C VAL A 26 -15.46 -1.98 1.15
N GLU A 27 -15.41 -2.22 2.46
CA GLU A 27 -16.33 -1.66 3.45
C GLU A 27 -15.73 -0.43 4.14
N SER A 28 -14.39 -0.36 4.23
CA SER A 28 -13.68 0.81 4.77
C SER A 28 -12.27 0.91 4.19
N ALA A 29 -11.83 2.13 3.91
CA ALA A 29 -10.48 2.46 3.50
C ALA A 29 -9.99 3.66 4.31
N THR A 30 -8.95 3.44 5.14
CA THR A 30 -8.29 4.50 5.90
C THR A 30 -7.00 4.88 5.19
N GLN A 31 -6.82 6.14 4.85
CA GLN A 31 -5.58 6.71 4.34
C GLN A 31 -4.93 7.55 5.43
N CYS A 32 -3.69 7.22 5.79
CA CYS A 32 -2.91 7.91 6.81
C CYS A 32 -1.66 8.52 6.16
N ASP A 33 -1.66 9.82 5.97
CA ASP A 33 -0.51 10.58 5.45
C ASP A 33 -0.03 11.59 6.50
N ILE A 34 1.28 11.78 6.56
CA ILE A 34 1.86 12.70 7.55
C ILE A 34 1.67 14.17 7.17
N ASP A 35 1.46 14.45 5.88
CA ASP A 35 1.36 15.83 5.37
C ASP A 35 -0.01 16.14 4.76
N GLU A 36 -0.87 16.77 5.57
CA GLU A 36 -2.18 17.24 5.13
C GLU A 36 -2.10 18.16 3.90
N GLN A 37 -1.00 18.93 3.74
CA GLN A 37 -0.89 19.88 2.64
C GLN A 37 -0.83 19.18 1.28
N VAL A 38 -0.27 17.97 1.19
CA VAL A 38 -0.27 17.17 -0.04
C VAL A 38 -1.71 16.91 -0.47
N THR A 39 -2.57 16.48 0.43
CA THR A 39 -4.00 16.23 0.16
C THR A 39 -4.72 17.52 -0.24
N ARG A 40 -4.52 18.64 0.51
CA ARG A 40 -5.19 19.91 0.19
C ARG A 40 -4.74 20.48 -1.18
N MET A 41 -3.48 20.29 -1.53
CA MET A 41 -2.98 20.69 -2.86
C MET A 41 -3.55 19.80 -3.96
N SER A 42 -3.69 18.49 -3.71
CA SER A 42 -4.29 17.56 -4.66
C SER A 42 -5.77 17.86 -4.91
N GLU A 43 -6.55 18.10 -3.85
CA GLU A 43 -7.94 18.55 -3.96
C GLU A 43 -8.10 19.82 -4.83
N LYS A 44 -7.12 20.73 -4.75
CA LYS A 44 -7.14 21.98 -5.50
C LYS A 44 -6.72 21.83 -6.96
N TYR A 45 -5.67 21.04 -7.24
CA TYR A 45 -5.02 21.02 -8.55
C TYR A 45 -5.25 19.73 -9.34
N PHE A 46 -5.65 18.66 -8.66
CA PHE A 46 -5.92 17.34 -9.24
C PHE A 46 -7.21 16.74 -8.66
N PRO A 47 -8.35 17.49 -8.71
CA PRO A 47 -9.59 17.09 -8.04
C PRO A 47 -10.07 15.70 -8.45
N GLU A 48 -9.78 15.26 -9.67
CA GLU A 48 -10.12 13.93 -10.17
C GLU A 48 -9.41 12.77 -9.43
N LEU A 49 -8.30 13.03 -8.74
CA LEU A 49 -7.67 12.03 -7.86
C LEU A 49 -8.42 11.91 -6.53
N CYS A 50 -9.09 12.99 -6.13
CA CYS A 50 -9.74 13.15 -4.83
C CYS A 50 -11.26 12.86 -4.87
N ASP A 51 -11.79 12.39 -5.98
CA ASP A 51 -13.24 12.14 -6.19
C ASP A 51 -13.85 11.20 -5.13
N SER A 52 -13.04 10.41 -4.44
CA SER A 52 -13.50 9.46 -3.42
C SER A 52 -13.26 9.95 -1.98
N ASN A 53 -12.76 11.17 -1.76
CA ASN A 53 -12.48 11.67 -0.41
C ASN A 53 -13.75 11.79 0.46
N ASP A 54 -14.90 12.07 -0.17
CA ASP A 54 -16.20 12.18 0.50
C ASP A 54 -17.00 10.86 0.51
N ASP A 55 -16.43 9.73 0.02
CA ASP A 55 -17.09 8.42 0.10
C ASP A 55 -17.27 8.04 1.57
N ALA A 56 -18.45 7.57 1.95
CA ALA A 56 -18.77 7.17 3.33
C ALA A 56 -17.85 6.04 3.88
N ARG A 57 -17.12 5.36 3.01
CA ARG A 57 -16.15 4.31 3.35
C ARG A 57 -14.73 4.86 3.53
N ALA A 58 -14.48 6.11 3.12
CA ALA A 58 -13.17 6.76 3.22
C ALA A 58 -12.95 7.37 4.59
N GLU A 59 -11.73 7.23 5.09
CA GLU A 59 -11.24 7.94 6.27
C GLU A 59 -9.87 8.52 5.96
N LEU A 60 -9.76 9.85 5.98
CA LEU A 60 -8.50 10.57 5.81
C LEU A 60 -7.95 10.94 7.18
N LEU A 61 -6.76 10.46 7.50
CA LEU A 61 -6.02 10.78 8.73
C LEU A 61 -4.71 11.49 8.35
N PHE A 62 -4.39 12.53 9.10
CA PHE A 62 -3.14 13.27 8.92
C PHE A 62 -2.28 13.06 10.17
N ASP A 63 -1.53 11.94 10.15
CA ASP A 63 -0.75 11.47 11.32
C ASP A 63 0.44 10.61 10.86
N ASP A 64 1.30 10.24 11.81
CA ASP A 64 2.42 9.33 11.58
C ASP A 64 1.92 7.90 11.28
N GLY A 65 2.13 7.44 10.04
CA GLY A 65 1.75 6.11 9.60
C GLY A 65 2.45 4.96 10.36
N VAL A 66 3.66 5.19 10.87
CA VAL A 66 4.37 4.21 11.72
C VAL A 66 3.63 4.04 13.04
N ALA A 67 3.29 5.16 13.69
CA ALA A 67 2.53 5.16 14.94
C ALA A 67 1.12 4.60 14.75
N TYR A 68 0.46 4.93 13.64
CA TYR A 68 -0.86 4.39 13.30
C TYR A 68 -0.83 2.86 13.20
N MET A 69 0.12 2.29 12.45
CA MET A 69 0.24 0.84 12.29
C MET A 69 0.59 0.13 13.59
N ALA A 70 1.45 0.71 14.43
CA ALA A 70 1.80 0.15 15.73
C ALA A 70 0.59 -0.01 16.66
N ASN A 71 -0.39 0.91 16.57
CA ASN A 71 -1.61 0.93 17.35
C ASN A 71 -2.78 0.20 16.68
N CYS A 72 -2.63 -0.22 15.42
CA CYS A 72 -3.69 -0.91 14.69
C CYS A 72 -4.03 -2.26 15.36
N PRO A 73 -5.32 -2.60 15.55
CA PRO A 73 -5.73 -3.85 16.15
C PRO A 73 -5.22 -5.07 15.36
N ALA A 74 -4.78 -6.11 16.08
CA ALA A 74 -4.29 -7.32 15.47
C ALA A 74 -5.37 -8.03 14.64
N GLY A 75 -5.01 -8.54 13.45
CA GLY A 75 -5.90 -9.32 12.58
C GLY A 75 -7.12 -8.56 12.09
N SER A 76 -7.05 -7.23 12.00
CA SER A 76 -8.20 -6.39 11.65
C SER A 76 -8.21 -5.90 10.20
N VAL A 77 -7.10 -6.00 9.47
CA VAL A 77 -6.91 -5.41 8.15
C VAL A 77 -6.75 -6.50 7.08
N ASP A 78 -7.40 -6.34 5.94
CA ASP A 78 -7.27 -7.28 4.82
C ASP A 78 -6.07 -6.91 3.92
N ILE A 79 -5.87 -5.61 3.67
CA ILE A 79 -4.76 -5.12 2.85
C ILE A 79 -4.16 -3.88 3.52
N VAL A 80 -2.83 -3.87 3.63
CA VAL A 80 -2.04 -2.66 3.92
C VAL A 80 -1.32 -2.27 2.63
N ILE A 81 -1.53 -1.03 2.19
CA ILE A 81 -0.82 -0.44 1.05
C ILE A 81 0.13 0.63 1.60
N VAL A 82 1.40 0.55 1.26
CA VAL A 82 2.39 1.58 1.59
C VAL A 82 2.75 2.31 0.30
N ASP A 83 2.17 3.49 0.16
CA ASP A 83 2.32 4.40 -0.97
C ASP A 83 3.09 5.64 -0.50
N SER A 84 4.36 5.43 -0.22
CA SER A 84 5.25 6.44 0.36
C SER A 84 6.28 6.93 -0.65
N THR A 85 6.98 7.99 -0.30
CA THR A 85 8.21 8.41 -0.98
C THR A 85 9.34 7.42 -0.72
N ASP A 86 10.48 7.64 -1.37
CA ASP A 86 11.73 6.93 -1.15
C ASP A 86 12.13 6.93 0.33
N PRO A 87 12.95 5.97 0.81
CA PRO A 87 13.34 5.84 2.22
C PRO A 87 14.31 6.95 2.64
N VAL A 88 13.83 8.19 2.63
CA VAL A 88 14.56 9.39 3.03
C VAL A 88 13.76 10.17 4.07
N GLY A 89 14.40 10.58 5.15
CA GLY A 89 13.77 11.36 6.21
C GLY A 89 12.61 10.61 6.90
N PRO A 90 11.41 11.19 7.00
CA PRO A 90 10.28 10.54 7.69
C PRO A 90 9.90 9.17 7.11
N ALA A 91 10.12 8.95 5.81
CA ALA A 91 9.77 7.70 5.16
C ALA A 91 10.72 6.53 5.51
N GLU A 92 11.93 6.79 6.03
CA GLU A 92 12.86 5.72 6.46
C GLU A 92 12.20 4.75 7.44
N GLY A 93 11.32 5.26 8.30
CA GLY A 93 10.57 4.46 9.27
C GLY A 93 9.68 3.38 8.66
N LEU A 94 9.28 3.52 7.39
CA LEU A 94 8.39 2.61 6.68
C LEU A 94 9.12 1.43 6.00
N PHE A 95 10.45 1.36 6.10
CA PHE A 95 11.29 0.34 5.43
C PHE A 95 12.02 -0.58 6.40
N ASN A 96 11.69 -0.54 7.68
CA ASN A 96 12.38 -1.32 8.70
C ASN A 96 11.52 -2.46 9.26
N LYS A 97 12.18 -3.42 9.92
CA LYS A 97 11.55 -4.59 10.54
C LYS A 97 10.42 -4.23 11.49
N SER A 98 10.58 -3.21 12.33
CA SER A 98 9.58 -2.83 13.34
C SER A 98 8.25 -2.41 12.72
N PHE A 99 8.30 -1.63 11.64
CA PHE A 99 7.11 -1.26 10.88
C PHE A 99 6.45 -2.49 10.24
N TYR A 100 7.24 -3.37 9.63
CA TYR A 100 6.71 -4.59 9.04
C TYR A 100 6.13 -5.56 10.07
N GLU A 101 6.67 -5.62 11.29
CA GLU A 101 6.06 -6.36 12.40
C GLU A 101 4.68 -5.79 12.78
N SER A 102 4.54 -4.47 12.77
CA SER A 102 3.27 -3.79 13.01
C SER A 102 2.25 -4.10 11.90
N CYS A 103 2.66 -4.05 10.64
CA CYS A 103 1.84 -4.47 9.51
C CYS A 103 1.45 -5.95 9.60
N PHE A 104 2.41 -6.83 9.92
CA PHE A 104 2.15 -8.25 10.09
C PHE A 104 1.12 -8.51 11.19
N LYS A 105 1.25 -7.86 12.35
CA LYS A 105 0.29 -7.96 13.45
C LYS A 105 -1.12 -7.51 13.03
N ALA A 106 -1.23 -6.36 12.34
CA ALA A 106 -2.50 -5.77 11.94
C ALA A 106 -3.23 -6.57 10.86
N LEU A 107 -2.50 -7.20 9.95
CA LEU A 107 -3.07 -8.01 8.87
C LEU A 107 -3.76 -9.27 9.41
N LYS A 108 -4.87 -9.64 8.77
CA LYS A 108 -5.49 -10.97 8.89
C LYS A 108 -4.55 -12.06 8.38
N ASP A 109 -4.88 -13.33 8.64
CA ASP A 109 -4.01 -14.46 8.25
C ASP A 109 -3.88 -14.62 6.72
N ASP A 110 -4.90 -14.21 5.95
CA ASP A 110 -4.89 -14.16 4.49
C ASP A 110 -4.65 -12.74 3.94
N GLY A 111 -4.31 -11.80 4.81
CA GLY A 111 -4.06 -10.42 4.46
C GLY A 111 -2.74 -10.22 3.71
N ILE A 112 -2.65 -9.12 2.96
CA ILE A 112 -1.51 -8.82 2.09
C ILE A 112 -0.98 -7.42 2.41
N LEU A 113 0.34 -7.31 2.54
CA LEU A 113 1.07 -6.05 2.48
C LEU A 113 1.45 -5.78 1.02
N VAL A 114 1.23 -4.56 0.55
CA VAL A 114 1.66 -4.06 -0.76
C VAL A 114 2.45 -2.77 -0.53
N GLN A 115 3.67 -2.69 -1.01
CA GLN A 115 4.49 -1.49 -0.87
C GLN A 115 5.12 -1.11 -2.20
N GLN A 116 5.09 0.19 -2.54
CA GLN A 116 5.91 0.71 -3.62
C GLN A 116 7.37 0.35 -3.35
N SER A 117 8.10 -0.10 -4.36
CA SER A 117 9.43 -0.67 -4.18
C SER A 117 10.42 -0.27 -5.26
N GLU A 118 10.35 0.97 -5.68
CA GLU A 118 11.31 1.60 -6.56
C GLU A 118 11.50 0.93 -7.94
N SER A 119 12.50 1.39 -8.66
CA SER A 119 12.86 0.81 -9.94
C SER A 119 13.74 -0.43 -9.78
N PRO A 120 13.28 -1.61 -10.28
CA PRO A 120 14.11 -2.83 -10.24
C PRO A 120 15.36 -2.74 -11.13
N LEU A 121 15.42 -1.75 -12.04
CA LEU A 121 16.59 -1.53 -12.91
C LEU A 121 17.70 -0.74 -12.22
N ALA A 122 17.35 0.10 -11.25
CA ALA A 122 18.30 0.98 -10.58
C ALA A 122 18.51 0.63 -9.09
N LEU A 123 17.49 0.15 -8.38
CA LEU A 123 17.47 0.02 -6.93
C LEU A 123 17.17 -1.42 -6.46
N LEU A 124 17.70 -2.40 -7.18
CA LEU A 124 17.47 -3.83 -6.86
C LEU A 124 17.90 -4.20 -5.43
N ASP A 125 18.96 -3.58 -4.91
CA ASP A 125 19.45 -3.90 -3.56
C ASP A 125 18.50 -3.38 -2.49
N LEU A 126 17.85 -2.23 -2.69
CA LEU A 126 16.77 -1.75 -1.82
C LEU A 126 15.60 -2.74 -1.79
N ILE A 127 15.17 -3.23 -2.94
CA ILE A 127 14.10 -4.24 -3.03
C ILE A 127 14.46 -5.51 -2.27
N LYS A 128 15.71 -5.97 -2.36
CA LYS A 128 16.21 -7.14 -1.59
C LYS A 128 16.20 -6.88 -0.09
N GLU A 129 16.64 -5.68 0.33
CA GLU A 129 16.65 -5.26 1.72
C GLU A 129 15.23 -5.22 2.28
N MET A 130 14.30 -4.55 1.61
CA MET A 130 12.88 -4.52 1.98
C MET A 130 12.33 -5.94 2.20
N ARG A 131 12.53 -6.85 1.24
CA ARG A 131 12.07 -8.23 1.35
C ARG A 131 12.73 -8.98 2.51
N THR A 132 13.99 -8.68 2.79
CA THR A 132 14.72 -9.25 3.94
C THR A 132 14.10 -8.78 5.25
N GLU A 133 13.83 -7.48 5.39
CA GLU A 133 13.20 -6.92 6.59
C GLU A 133 11.76 -7.41 6.78
N MET A 134 10.97 -7.51 5.70
CA MET A 134 9.65 -8.14 5.71
C MET A 134 9.73 -9.62 6.17
N GLY A 135 10.72 -10.37 5.68
CA GLY A 135 10.95 -11.76 6.11
C GLY A 135 11.30 -11.90 7.59
N LYS A 136 12.14 -10.98 8.11
CA LYS A 136 12.46 -10.91 9.54
C LYS A 136 11.23 -10.56 10.40
N ALA A 137 10.25 -9.85 9.86
CA ALA A 137 8.99 -9.54 10.51
C ALA A 137 7.97 -10.69 10.50
N GLY A 138 8.23 -11.77 9.74
CA GLY A 138 7.40 -12.98 9.72
C GLY A 138 6.70 -13.27 8.41
N PHE A 139 6.74 -12.39 7.42
CA PHE A 139 6.18 -12.66 6.10
C PHE A 139 6.91 -13.84 5.42
N GLN A 140 6.16 -14.73 4.77
CA GLN A 140 6.69 -15.99 4.27
C GLN A 140 6.74 -16.08 2.74
N SER A 141 5.92 -15.31 2.03
CA SER A 141 5.95 -15.26 0.57
C SER A 141 5.94 -13.84 0.05
N PHE A 142 6.62 -13.64 -1.08
CA PHE A 142 6.84 -12.33 -1.68
C PHE A 142 6.70 -12.37 -3.19
N LYS A 143 6.16 -11.31 -3.77
CA LYS A 143 6.20 -11.07 -5.21
C LYS A 143 6.45 -9.62 -5.50
N THR A 144 7.48 -9.33 -6.29
CA THR A 144 7.71 -7.98 -6.84
C THR A 144 7.16 -7.95 -8.25
N LEU A 145 6.28 -7.00 -8.52
CA LEU A 145 5.66 -6.75 -9.83
C LEU A 145 6.24 -5.47 -10.42
N PRO A 146 7.04 -5.55 -11.48
CA PRO A 146 7.45 -4.38 -12.24
C PRO A 146 6.32 -3.91 -13.15
N PHE A 147 6.25 -2.59 -13.37
CA PHE A 147 5.30 -1.97 -14.29
C PHE A 147 5.95 -0.74 -14.97
N PRO A 148 5.50 -0.37 -16.18
CA PRO A 148 5.98 0.83 -16.85
C PRO A 148 5.47 2.08 -16.11
N GLN A 149 6.38 2.99 -15.79
CA GLN A 149 6.11 4.29 -15.16
C GLN A 149 7.00 5.37 -15.81
N PRO A 150 6.58 5.90 -16.97
CA PRO A 150 7.44 6.78 -17.77
C PRO A 150 7.82 8.10 -17.12
N CYS A 151 7.09 8.56 -16.11
CA CYS A 151 7.39 9.82 -15.40
C CYS A 151 8.52 9.67 -14.37
N TYR A 152 8.94 8.44 -14.05
CA TYR A 152 10.04 8.18 -13.12
C TYR A 152 11.33 7.81 -13.86
N PRO A 153 12.50 8.02 -13.22
CA PRO A 153 13.77 7.56 -13.78
C PRO A 153 13.70 6.09 -14.18
N THR A 154 14.38 5.72 -15.25
CA THR A 154 14.36 4.37 -15.87
C THR A 154 13.08 4.00 -16.63
N GLY A 155 11.97 4.71 -16.46
CA GLY A 155 10.69 4.37 -17.08
C GLY A 155 10.00 3.10 -16.51
N TRP A 156 10.59 2.49 -15.47
CA TRP A 156 10.09 1.29 -14.81
C TRP A 156 10.07 1.47 -13.30
N TRP A 157 9.00 1.01 -12.70
CA TRP A 157 8.80 1.01 -11.24
C TRP A 157 8.34 -0.36 -10.78
N SER A 158 8.15 -0.54 -9.48
CA SER A 158 7.63 -1.80 -8.95
C SER A 158 6.83 -1.65 -7.67
N VAL A 159 6.00 -2.65 -7.40
CA VAL A 159 5.40 -2.89 -6.08
C VAL A 159 5.84 -4.26 -5.58
N THR A 160 6.12 -4.36 -4.29
CA THR A 160 6.39 -5.63 -3.62
C THR A 160 5.21 -6.00 -2.74
N MET A 161 4.68 -7.20 -2.97
CA MET A 161 3.64 -7.81 -2.15
C MET A 161 4.26 -8.82 -1.21
N ALA A 162 3.72 -8.88 0.03
CA ALA A 162 4.12 -9.86 1.04
C ALA A 162 2.89 -10.46 1.72
N SER A 163 2.96 -11.76 2.07
CA SER A 163 1.91 -12.50 2.77
C SER A 163 2.45 -13.30 3.93
N LYS A 164 1.62 -13.51 4.95
CA LYS A 164 1.88 -14.42 6.07
C LYS A 164 1.92 -15.90 5.62
N GLN A 165 1.23 -16.23 4.55
CA GLN A 165 1.13 -17.59 4.04
C GLN A 165 2.36 -17.95 3.20
N ALA A 166 2.96 -19.12 3.45
CA ALA A 166 4.16 -19.59 2.75
C ALA A 166 3.96 -19.79 1.24
N ASN A 167 2.73 -20.07 0.80
CA ASN A 167 2.39 -20.36 -0.58
C ASN A 167 1.26 -19.45 -1.07
N ALA A 168 1.33 -18.15 -0.78
CA ALA A 168 0.34 -17.20 -1.26
C ALA A 168 0.35 -17.15 -2.80
N ASP A 169 -0.83 -17.26 -3.39
CA ASP A 169 -0.99 -17.10 -4.83
C ASP A 169 -1.14 -15.61 -5.18
N PHE A 170 -0.08 -15.06 -5.74
CA PHE A 170 -0.06 -13.70 -6.30
C PHE A 170 -0.30 -13.69 -7.81
N ALA A 171 -0.92 -14.72 -8.38
CA ALA A 171 -1.24 -14.75 -9.80
C ALA A 171 -2.26 -13.68 -10.15
N PHE A 172 -2.05 -13.03 -11.29
CA PHE A 172 -3.01 -12.05 -11.80
C PHE A 172 -4.28 -12.77 -12.28
N ARG A 173 -5.41 -12.41 -11.70
CA ARG A 173 -6.73 -13.00 -11.99
C ARG A 173 -7.46 -12.17 -13.05
N GLN A 174 -6.99 -12.27 -14.30
CA GLN A 174 -7.50 -11.46 -15.41
C GLN A 174 -9.02 -11.58 -15.59
N ALA A 175 -9.57 -12.79 -15.51
CA ALA A 175 -11.01 -13.00 -15.68
C ALA A 175 -11.82 -12.29 -14.59
N ASP A 176 -11.34 -12.29 -13.34
CA ASP A 176 -11.98 -11.58 -12.23
C ASP A 176 -11.91 -10.06 -12.41
N ALA A 177 -10.78 -9.56 -12.87
CA ALA A 177 -10.58 -8.13 -13.13
C ALA A 177 -11.51 -7.65 -14.26
N GLN A 178 -11.62 -8.39 -15.36
CA GLN A 178 -12.55 -8.10 -16.45
C GLN A 178 -14.00 -8.15 -15.99
N ALA A 179 -14.39 -9.18 -15.23
CA ALA A 179 -15.76 -9.31 -14.71
C ALA A 179 -16.18 -8.16 -13.78
N LYS A 180 -15.20 -7.50 -13.15
CA LYS A 180 -15.40 -6.37 -12.23
C LYS A 180 -15.23 -5.00 -12.89
N GLY A 181 -14.93 -4.96 -14.20
CA GLY A 181 -14.69 -3.72 -14.93
C GLY A 181 -13.40 -3.00 -14.52
N CYS A 182 -12.42 -3.72 -13.99
CA CYS A 182 -11.10 -3.19 -13.63
C CYS A 182 -10.09 -3.25 -14.79
N LEU A 183 -10.50 -3.80 -15.95
CA LEU A 183 -9.74 -3.86 -17.22
C LEU A 183 -10.67 -3.57 -18.37
#